data_011ab1d3497e3c0cd2379af5e0ecf3e0
#
_entry.id   011ab1d3497e3c0cd2379af5e0ecf3e0
#
_cell.length_a   1.000
_cell.length_b   1.000
_cell.length_c   1.000
_cell.angle_alpha   90.00
_cell.angle_beta   90.00
_cell.angle_gamma   90.00
#
_symmetry.space_group_name_H-M   'P 1'
#
loop_
_entity.id
_entity.type
_entity.pdbx_description
1 polymer ?
#
loop_
_entity_poly.entity_id
_entity_poly.type
_entity_poly.pdbx_seq_one_letter_code
_entity_poly.pdbx_strand_id
1 'polypeptide(L)'
;MRIFLAGATGAIGRRVALLLRQAGHDVTGTTRTADKSPRLRELGVTPAVVDVFDADALAEAVAVARPEIVIHQLTDLTSAPGTPGYPAAQEANRRIRIEGTRNLMRAAQRAGTRRAIAQSIAFIYPPGEIMRTEDDPLDLAAEGVRQWTVQGIIELEQRVLTTAGIDGIVLRYGYFYGPDTWYDQPPKSPSVHVDAAAHAAVIAVSTGGGVYNVAEDCEIVSSARAKRELGFDPAFRMSR
;
A
#
# COMPACT_ATOMS: atom_id res chain seq x y z
N MET A 1 -3.90 18.15 -6.34
CA MET A 1 -4.84 17.08 -6.74
C MET A 1 -5.61 16.61 -5.52
N ARG A 2 -6.83 16.11 -5.71
CA ARG A 2 -7.61 15.45 -4.65
C ARG A 2 -7.23 13.98 -4.58
N ILE A 3 -6.83 13.53 -3.40
CA ILE A 3 -6.33 12.16 -3.17
C ILE A 3 -7.15 11.51 -2.05
N PHE A 4 -7.64 10.30 -2.29
CA PHE A 4 -8.29 9.47 -1.28
C PHE A 4 -7.28 8.42 -0.80
N LEU A 5 -6.86 8.54 0.46
CA LEU A 5 -5.87 7.67 1.09
C LEU A 5 -6.56 6.66 2.02
N ALA A 6 -6.75 5.46 1.53
CA ALA A 6 -7.26 4.36 2.34
C ALA A 6 -6.13 3.81 3.24
N GLY A 7 -6.36 3.78 4.56
CA GLY A 7 -5.35 3.38 5.54
C GLY A 7 -4.48 4.52 6.05
N ALA A 8 -4.98 5.76 6.05
CA ALA A 8 -4.25 6.98 6.44
C ALA A 8 -3.69 6.98 7.87
N THR A 9 -4.21 6.15 8.77
CA THR A 9 -3.78 6.07 10.18
C THR A 9 -2.68 5.05 10.46
N GLY A 10 -2.31 4.23 9.47
CA GLY A 10 -1.23 3.23 9.57
C GLY A 10 0.17 3.86 9.54
N ALA A 11 1.20 3.05 9.81
CA ALA A 11 2.60 3.50 9.83
C ALA A 11 3.04 4.17 8.52
N ILE A 12 2.73 3.54 7.37
CA ILE A 12 2.98 4.11 6.05
C ILE A 12 1.98 5.24 5.76
N GLY A 13 0.67 5.01 6.00
CA GLY A 13 -0.38 5.96 5.63
C GLY A 13 -0.20 7.35 6.22
N ARG A 14 0.25 7.46 7.48
CA ARG A 14 0.52 8.77 8.11
C ARG A 14 1.65 9.53 7.45
N ARG A 15 2.70 8.83 7.02
CA ARG A 15 3.84 9.40 6.30
C ARG A 15 3.45 9.84 4.90
N VAL A 16 2.70 8.99 4.20
CA VAL A 16 2.13 9.34 2.88
C VAL A 16 1.24 10.57 3.02
N ALA A 17 0.35 10.63 4.01
CA ALA A 17 -0.53 11.76 4.26
C ALA A 17 0.25 13.06 4.46
N LEU A 18 1.27 13.04 5.32
CA LEU A 18 2.11 14.21 5.58
C LEU A 18 2.85 14.69 4.32
N LEU A 19 3.52 13.78 3.62
CA LEU A 19 4.25 14.11 2.38
C LEU A 19 3.32 14.65 1.29
N LEU A 20 2.13 14.08 1.12
CA LEU A 20 1.13 14.57 0.17
C LEU A 20 0.65 15.99 0.53
N ARG A 21 0.42 16.26 1.81
CA ARG A 21 0.03 17.60 2.27
C ARG A 21 1.15 18.61 2.05
N GLN A 22 2.41 18.25 2.33
CA GLN A 22 3.58 19.09 2.05
C GLN A 22 3.73 19.38 0.55
N ALA A 23 3.37 18.43 -0.31
CA ALA A 23 3.32 18.60 -1.77
C ALA A 23 2.10 19.39 -2.28
N GLY A 24 1.24 19.91 -1.38
CA GLY A 24 0.09 20.76 -1.73
C GLY A 24 -1.13 19.98 -2.26
N HIS A 25 -1.24 18.68 -1.99
CA HIS A 25 -2.41 17.89 -2.37
C HIS A 25 -3.54 18.01 -1.33
N ASP A 26 -4.79 17.93 -1.78
CA ASP A 26 -5.95 17.77 -0.91
C ASP A 26 -6.17 16.29 -0.61
N VAL A 27 -6.04 15.93 0.67
CA VAL A 27 -6.08 14.52 1.10
C VAL A 27 -7.31 14.25 1.95
N THR A 28 -8.12 13.28 1.53
CA THR A 28 -9.13 12.63 2.36
C THR A 28 -8.59 11.29 2.81
N GLY A 29 -8.44 11.08 4.11
CA GLY A 29 -7.84 9.88 4.69
C GLY A 29 -8.82 9.03 5.47
N THR A 30 -8.82 7.70 5.25
CA THR A 30 -9.73 6.82 5.98
C THR A 30 -9.21 6.42 7.35
N THR A 31 -10.15 6.27 8.28
CA THR A 31 -9.99 5.57 9.55
C THR A 31 -11.23 4.73 9.84
N ARG A 32 -11.06 3.58 10.51
CA ARG A 32 -12.21 2.76 10.94
C ARG A 32 -12.96 3.34 12.14
N THR A 33 -12.32 4.19 12.90
CA THR A 33 -12.85 4.70 14.18
C THR A 33 -12.72 6.22 14.27
N ALA A 34 -13.73 6.87 14.85
CA ALA A 34 -13.80 8.34 14.94
C ALA A 34 -12.74 8.95 15.86
N ASP A 35 -12.27 8.22 16.86
CA ASP A 35 -11.24 8.63 17.81
C ASP A 35 -9.89 8.98 17.15
N LYS A 36 -9.60 8.43 15.96
CA LYS A 36 -8.40 8.73 15.19
C LYS A 36 -8.54 9.94 14.26
N SER A 37 -9.75 10.48 14.10
CA SER A 37 -10.01 11.64 13.23
C SER A 37 -9.26 12.91 13.65
N PRO A 38 -9.11 13.26 14.94
CA PRO A 38 -8.32 14.42 15.33
C PRO A 38 -6.88 14.37 14.80
N ARG A 39 -6.23 13.20 14.90
CA ARG A 39 -4.86 13.01 14.41
C ARG A 39 -4.73 13.23 12.89
N LEU A 40 -5.74 12.87 12.10
CA LEU A 40 -5.75 13.15 10.67
C LEU A 40 -5.90 14.65 10.40
N ARG A 41 -6.75 15.35 11.15
CA ARG A 41 -6.91 16.80 11.02
C ARG A 41 -5.64 17.57 11.38
N GLU A 42 -4.88 17.12 12.38
CA GLU A 42 -3.57 17.69 12.75
C GLU A 42 -2.57 17.61 11.60
N LEU A 43 -2.67 16.58 10.75
CA LEU A 43 -1.88 16.44 9.52
C LEU A 43 -2.46 17.24 8.34
N GLY A 44 -3.54 18.01 8.53
CA GLY A 44 -4.24 18.72 7.46
C GLY A 44 -5.04 17.80 6.52
N VAL A 45 -5.37 16.59 6.97
CA VAL A 45 -6.11 15.58 6.20
C VAL A 45 -7.58 15.60 6.60
N THR A 46 -8.49 15.59 5.63
CA THR A 46 -9.93 15.42 5.87
C THR A 46 -10.22 13.98 6.27
N PRO A 47 -10.73 13.69 7.47
CA PRO A 47 -10.99 12.32 7.88
C PRO A 47 -12.28 11.78 7.25
N ALA A 48 -12.24 10.55 6.73
CA ALA A 48 -13.39 9.74 6.37
C ALA A 48 -13.45 8.53 7.31
N VAL A 49 -14.46 8.50 8.18
CA VAL A 49 -14.67 7.36 9.10
C VAL A 49 -15.48 6.31 8.36
N VAL A 50 -14.81 5.25 7.91
CA VAL A 50 -15.42 4.21 7.07
C VAL A 50 -14.68 2.88 7.19
N ASP A 51 -15.43 1.79 7.21
CA ASP A 51 -14.90 0.44 7.04
C ASP A 51 -14.87 0.10 5.53
N VAL A 52 -13.75 -0.40 5.04
CA VAL A 52 -13.59 -0.81 3.63
C VAL A 52 -14.52 -1.97 3.25
N PHE A 53 -15.03 -2.71 4.23
CA PHE A 53 -15.99 -3.80 4.04
C PHE A 53 -17.43 -3.32 3.89
N ASP A 54 -17.75 -2.11 4.33
CA ASP A 54 -19.02 -1.45 4.03
C ASP A 54 -18.92 -0.76 2.65
N ALA A 55 -19.34 -1.49 1.64
CA ALA A 55 -19.17 -1.05 0.25
C ALA A 55 -19.97 0.23 -0.07
N ASP A 56 -21.13 0.42 0.54
CA ASP A 56 -22.01 1.57 0.28
C ASP A 56 -21.47 2.82 1.00
N ALA A 57 -21.11 2.72 2.28
CA ALA A 57 -20.48 3.82 3.01
C ALA A 57 -19.14 4.21 2.38
N LEU A 58 -18.35 3.25 1.90
CA LEU A 58 -17.10 3.53 1.19
C LEU A 58 -17.36 4.26 -0.14
N ALA A 59 -18.36 3.81 -0.91
CA ALA A 59 -18.71 4.46 -2.17
C ALA A 59 -19.16 5.91 -1.95
N GLU A 60 -19.95 6.17 -0.90
CA GLU A 60 -20.36 7.52 -0.53
C GLU A 60 -19.16 8.38 -0.12
N ALA A 61 -18.26 7.86 0.75
CA ALA A 61 -17.07 8.59 1.17
C ALA A 61 -16.16 8.96 -0.01
N VAL A 62 -15.96 8.05 -0.97
CA VAL A 62 -15.18 8.30 -2.17
C VAL A 62 -15.89 9.30 -3.09
N ALA A 63 -17.23 9.18 -3.25
CA ALA A 63 -18.00 10.12 -4.07
C ALA A 63 -17.98 11.55 -3.50
N VAL A 64 -18.04 11.71 -2.19
CA VAL A 64 -17.88 13.02 -1.51
C VAL A 64 -16.49 13.60 -1.73
N ALA A 65 -15.44 12.79 -1.60
CA ALA A 65 -14.04 13.19 -1.79
C ALA A 65 -13.72 13.54 -3.27
N ARG A 66 -14.43 12.98 -4.23
CA ARG A 66 -14.21 13.15 -5.68
C ARG A 66 -12.73 13.05 -6.07
N PRO A 67 -12.04 11.98 -5.71
CA PRO A 67 -10.59 11.89 -5.86
C PRO A 67 -10.18 11.73 -7.32
N GLU A 68 -9.09 12.39 -7.69
CA GLU A 68 -8.38 12.13 -8.94
C GLU A 68 -7.51 10.88 -8.82
N ILE A 69 -7.05 10.59 -7.60
CA ILE A 69 -6.17 9.48 -7.27
C ILE A 69 -6.65 8.77 -6.00
N VAL A 70 -6.59 7.45 -6.00
CA VAL A 70 -6.79 6.61 -4.81
C VAL A 70 -5.46 5.95 -4.45
N ILE A 71 -5.10 6.00 -3.16
CA ILE A 71 -3.93 5.29 -2.62
C ILE A 71 -4.41 4.26 -1.60
N HIS A 72 -4.09 3.00 -1.82
CA HIS A 72 -4.48 1.86 -1.00
C HIS A 72 -3.32 1.40 -0.13
N GLN A 73 -3.36 1.77 1.17
CA GLN A 73 -2.39 1.37 2.20
C GLN A 73 -3.04 0.55 3.33
N LEU A 74 -4.19 -0.09 3.04
CA LEU A 74 -4.90 -0.89 4.04
C LEU A 74 -4.17 -2.21 4.29
N THR A 75 -3.91 -2.48 5.55
CA THR A 75 -3.41 -3.77 6.05
C THR A 75 -3.95 -4.03 7.46
N ASP A 76 -3.93 -5.29 7.87
CA ASP A 76 -4.10 -5.69 9.26
C ASP A 76 -2.80 -6.33 9.75
N LEU A 77 -1.92 -5.53 10.32
CA LEU A 77 -0.62 -5.92 10.85
C LEU A 77 -0.62 -5.89 12.39
N THR A 78 -1.71 -6.37 13.00
CA THR A 78 -1.90 -6.38 14.45
C THR A 78 -1.05 -7.41 15.17
N SER A 79 -0.55 -8.43 14.45
CA SER A 79 0.26 -9.51 15.00
C SER A 79 1.52 -9.73 14.17
N ALA A 80 2.67 -9.75 14.85
CA ALA A 80 3.97 -9.97 14.22
C ALA A 80 4.18 -11.43 13.80
N PRO A 81 5.01 -11.71 12.79
CA PRO A 81 5.40 -13.07 12.42
C PRO A 81 5.92 -13.85 13.64
N GLY A 82 5.52 -15.13 13.75
CA GLY A 82 5.91 -16.00 14.86
C GLY A 82 5.07 -15.87 16.12
N THR A 83 4.10 -14.94 16.18
CA THR A 83 3.15 -14.84 17.30
C THR A 83 1.90 -15.70 17.08
N PRO A 84 1.18 -16.14 18.13
CA PRO A 84 -0.02 -16.95 18.00
C PRO A 84 -1.14 -16.29 17.17
N GLY A 85 -1.22 -14.97 17.17
CA GLY A 85 -2.21 -14.20 16.41
C GLY A 85 -1.88 -14.03 14.92
N TYR A 86 -0.67 -14.40 14.48
CA TYR A 86 -0.22 -14.17 13.11
C TYR A 86 -1.10 -14.82 12.02
N PRO A 87 -1.54 -16.10 12.15
CA PRO A 87 -2.43 -16.68 11.13
C PRO A 87 -3.75 -15.93 10.97
N ALA A 88 -4.37 -15.50 12.06
CA ALA A 88 -5.61 -14.70 12.01
C ALA A 88 -5.39 -13.34 11.35
N ALA A 89 -4.27 -12.67 11.64
CA ALA A 89 -3.89 -11.41 10.99
C ALA A 89 -3.65 -11.60 9.47
N GLN A 90 -3.06 -12.73 9.05
CA GLN A 90 -2.89 -13.02 7.62
C GLN A 90 -4.21 -13.27 6.91
N GLU A 91 -5.17 -13.95 7.54
CA GLU A 91 -6.52 -14.13 6.97
C GLU A 91 -7.27 -12.78 6.89
N ALA A 92 -7.17 -11.93 7.91
CA ALA A 92 -7.71 -10.58 7.87
C ALA A 92 -7.09 -9.75 6.74
N ASN A 93 -5.76 -9.84 6.55
CA ASN A 93 -5.07 -9.22 5.41
C ASN A 93 -5.55 -9.77 4.07
N ARG A 94 -5.74 -11.10 3.95
CA ARG A 94 -6.28 -11.70 2.73
C ARG A 94 -7.66 -11.12 2.40
N ARG A 95 -8.54 -11.01 3.40
CA ARG A 95 -9.86 -10.41 3.22
C ARG A 95 -9.78 -8.94 2.78
N ILE A 96 -8.91 -8.13 3.40
CA ILE A 96 -8.68 -6.73 2.99
C ILE A 96 -8.23 -6.67 1.53
N ARG A 97 -7.27 -7.50 1.14
CA ARG A 97 -6.71 -7.53 -0.21
C ARG A 97 -7.73 -7.93 -1.27
N ILE A 98 -8.61 -8.88 -0.97
CA ILE A 98 -9.63 -9.37 -1.91
C ILE A 98 -10.87 -8.46 -1.87
N GLU A 99 -11.57 -8.43 -0.73
CA GLU A 99 -12.85 -7.75 -0.59
C GLU A 99 -12.69 -6.23 -0.48
N GLY A 100 -11.75 -5.79 0.36
CA GLY A 100 -11.48 -4.38 0.56
C GLY A 100 -11.00 -3.69 -0.72
N THR A 101 -10.07 -4.32 -1.44
CA THR A 101 -9.60 -3.79 -2.74
C THR A 101 -10.72 -3.75 -3.76
N ARG A 102 -11.54 -4.81 -3.85
CA ARG A 102 -12.69 -4.84 -4.75
C ARG A 102 -13.64 -3.67 -4.49
N ASN A 103 -14.00 -3.43 -3.23
CA ASN A 103 -14.90 -2.34 -2.85
C ASN A 103 -14.29 -0.97 -3.17
N LEU A 104 -13.01 -0.76 -2.82
CA LEU A 104 -12.30 0.48 -3.07
C LEU A 104 -12.17 0.79 -4.57
N MET A 105 -11.80 -0.19 -5.38
CA MET A 105 -11.64 0.00 -6.83
C MET A 105 -12.97 0.26 -7.53
N ARG A 106 -14.07 -0.39 -7.09
CA ARG A 106 -15.43 -0.09 -7.59
C ARG A 106 -15.87 1.33 -7.23
N ALA A 107 -15.61 1.78 -6.00
CA ALA A 107 -15.91 3.14 -5.57
C ALA A 107 -15.09 4.16 -6.36
N ALA A 108 -13.79 3.94 -6.53
CA ALA A 108 -12.88 4.77 -7.31
C ALA A 108 -13.34 4.89 -8.78
N GLN A 109 -13.67 3.77 -9.41
CA GLN A 109 -14.16 3.75 -10.80
C GLN A 109 -15.45 4.55 -10.98
N ARG A 110 -16.42 4.36 -10.07
CA ARG A 110 -17.68 5.12 -10.10
C ARG A 110 -17.50 6.62 -9.91
N ALA A 111 -16.48 7.01 -9.11
CA ALA A 111 -16.15 8.42 -8.87
C ALA A 111 -15.31 9.07 -9.98
N GLY A 112 -14.92 8.32 -11.02
CA GLY A 112 -14.11 8.84 -12.13
C GLY A 112 -12.63 9.05 -11.74
N THR A 113 -12.13 8.31 -10.76
CA THR A 113 -10.70 8.28 -10.40
C THR A 113 -9.86 7.86 -11.59
N ARG A 114 -8.75 8.55 -11.83
CA ARG A 114 -7.88 8.30 -12.99
C ARG A 114 -6.69 7.38 -12.67
N ARG A 115 -6.23 7.37 -11.42
CA ARG A 115 -5.06 6.60 -10.98
C ARG A 115 -5.29 5.92 -9.64
N ALA A 116 -4.81 4.70 -9.51
CA ALA A 116 -4.81 3.96 -8.24
C ALA A 116 -3.40 3.45 -7.94
N ILE A 117 -2.94 3.65 -6.70
CA ILE A 117 -1.64 3.21 -6.22
C ILE A 117 -1.88 2.26 -5.05
N ALA A 118 -1.39 1.03 -5.13
CA ALA A 118 -1.63 0.04 -4.09
C ALA A 118 -0.34 -0.52 -3.49
N GLN A 119 -0.36 -0.72 -2.18
CA GLN A 119 0.66 -1.46 -1.45
C GLN A 119 0.55 -2.95 -1.74
N SER A 120 1.65 -3.57 -2.15
CA SER A 120 1.87 -5.00 -2.26
C SER A 120 3.15 -5.39 -1.50
N ILE A 121 3.69 -6.58 -1.73
CA ILE A 121 4.88 -7.10 -1.03
C ILE A 121 5.93 -7.66 -2.00
N ALA A 122 7.21 -7.33 -1.79
CA ALA A 122 8.33 -7.79 -2.62
C ALA A 122 8.80 -9.21 -2.30
N PHE A 123 8.34 -9.80 -1.21
CA PHE A 123 8.63 -11.19 -0.82
C PHE A 123 7.55 -12.18 -1.28
N ILE A 124 6.89 -11.86 -2.40
CA ILE A 124 5.81 -12.65 -3.03
C ILE A 124 6.33 -13.73 -4.01
N TYR A 125 7.58 -13.65 -4.40
CA TYR A 125 8.20 -14.56 -5.34
C TYR A 125 8.54 -15.93 -4.70
N PRO A 126 8.67 -17.00 -5.51
CA PRO A 126 9.15 -18.28 -5.02
C PRO A 126 10.51 -18.13 -4.32
N PRO A 127 10.76 -18.86 -3.22
CA PRO A 127 12.08 -18.90 -2.59
C PRO A 127 13.16 -19.35 -3.58
N GLY A 128 14.36 -18.84 -3.46
CA GLY A 128 15.49 -19.21 -4.30
C GLY A 128 16.63 -18.20 -4.24
N GLU A 129 17.73 -18.53 -4.91
CA GLU A 129 18.95 -17.72 -4.94
C GLU A 129 19.01 -16.75 -6.14
N ILE A 130 17.99 -16.75 -7.00
CA ILE A 130 17.94 -15.88 -8.19
C ILE A 130 17.30 -14.56 -7.80
N MET A 131 17.96 -13.45 -8.13
CA MET A 131 17.40 -12.11 -7.99
C MET A 131 16.11 -11.99 -8.83
N ARG A 132 15.01 -11.60 -8.20
CA ARG A 132 13.70 -11.45 -8.84
C ARG A 132 13.45 -10.03 -9.30
N THR A 133 12.78 -9.92 -10.43
CA THR A 133 12.28 -8.68 -11.01
C THR A 133 10.75 -8.67 -11.00
N GLU A 134 10.15 -7.56 -11.39
CA GLU A 134 8.69 -7.44 -11.46
C GLU A 134 8.05 -8.36 -12.51
N ASP A 135 8.83 -8.83 -13.50
CA ASP A 135 8.39 -9.71 -14.59
C ASP A 135 8.46 -11.20 -14.23
N ASP A 136 9.08 -11.53 -13.09
CA ASP A 136 9.17 -12.90 -12.61
C ASP A 136 7.83 -13.42 -12.08
N PRO A 137 7.55 -14.75 -12.23
CA PRO A 137 6.32 -15.35 -11.73
C PRO A 137 6.23 -15.26 -10.20
N LEU A 138 5.01 -15.06 -9.70
CA LEU A 138 4.70 -15.08 -8.28
C LEU A 138 4.67 -16.53 -7.75
N ASP A 139 4.77 -16.69 -6.43
CA ASP A 139 4.81 -18.00 -5.76
C ASP A 139 3.43 -18.70 -5.73
N LEU A 140 3.00 -19.20 -6.90
CA LEU A 140 1.71 -19.88 -7.04
C LEU A 140 1.69 -21.25 -6.35
N ALA A 141 2.84 -21.82 -6.02
CA ALA A 141 2.98 -23.08 -5.31
C ALA A 141 3.03 -22.93 -3.78
N ALA A 142 2.85 -21.71 -3.26
CA ALA A 142 2.84 -21.47 -1.83
C ALA A 142 1.76 -22.27 -1.10
N GLU A 143 2.10 -22.77 0.07
CA GLU A 143 1.19 -23.57 0.92
C GLU A 143 0.96 -22.90 2.29
N GLY A 144 -0.04 -23.40 3.03
CA GLY A 144 -0.36 -22.95 4.38
C GLY A 144 -0.72 -21.46 4.45
N VAL A 145 -0.26 -20.80 5.49
CA VAL A 145 -0.52 -19.35 5.70
C VAL A 145 0.05 -18.48 4.59
N ARG A 146 1.18 -18.89 3.99
CA ARG A 146 1.77 -18.18 2.85
C ARG A 146 0.85 -18.20 1.63
N GLN A 147 0.13 -19.27 1.38
CA GLN A 147 -0.86 -19.38 0.29
C GLN A 147 -1.93 -18.28 0.41
N TRP A 148 -2.45 -18.02 1.61
CA TRP A 148 -3.42 -16.94 1.82
C TRP A 148 -2.87 -15.57 1.48
N THR A 149 -1.61 -15.35 1.84
CA THR A 149 -0.90 -14.10 1.50
C THR A 149 -0.77 -13.94 -0.01
N VAL A 150 -0.30 -14.98 -0.70
CA VAL A 150 -0.08 -14.97 -2.16
C VAL A 150 -1.39 -14.76 -2.91
N GLN A 151 -2.45 -15.52 -2.57
CA GLN A 151 -3.77 -15.37 -3.17
C GLN A 151 -4.32 -13.95 -3.01
N GLY A 152 -4.24 -13.40 -1.79
CA GLY A 152 -4.70 -12.04 -1.53
C GLY A 152 -3.95 -10.99 -2.33
N ILE A 153 -2.64 -11.15 -2.49
CA ILE A 153 -1.81 -10.22 -3.28
C ILE A 153 -2.13 -10.32 -4.78
N ILE A 154 -2.27 -11.53 -5.33
CA ILE A 154 -2.62 -11.71 -6.75
C ILE A 154 -3.93 -11.01 -7.06
N GLU A 155 -4.97 -11.21 -6.24
CA GLU A 155 -6.27 -10.57 -6.41
C GLU A 155 -6.20 -9.04 -6.30
N LEU A 156 -5.42 -8.52 -5.34
CA LEU A 156 -5.20 -7.09 -5.18
C LEU A 156 -4.51 -6.51 -6.42
N GLU A 157 -3.37 -7.07 -6.83
CA GLU A 157 -2.58 -6.57 -7.96
C GLU A 157 -3.39 -6.64 -9.25
N GLN A 158 -4.03 -7.78 -9.54
CA GLN A 158 -4.88 -7.93 -10.70
C GLN A 158 -6.00 -6.89 -10.72
N ARG A 159 -6.69 -6.69 -9.60
CA ARG A 159 -7.79 -5.74 -9.51
C ARG A 159 -7.33 -4.30 -9.77
N VAL A 160 -6.21 -3.90 -9.18
CA VAL A 160 -5.66 -2.55 -9.36
C VAL A 160 -5.22 -2.32 -10.80
N LEU A 161 -4.52 -3.30 -11.40
CA LEU A 161 -3.95 -3.17 -12.75
C LEU A 161 -4.98 -3.30 -13.88
N THR A 162 -6.13 -3.95 -13.63
CA THR A 162 -7.10 -4.23 -14.70
C THR A 162 -8.42 -3.48 -14.57
N THR A 163 -8.59 -2.60 -13.56
CA THR A 163 -9.81 -1.81 -13.44
C THR A 163 -9.89 -0.80 -14.58
N ALA A 164 -10.91 -0.95 -15.44
CA ALA A 164 -11.07 -0.12 -16.64
C ALA A 164 -11.17 1.37 -16.30
N GLY A 165 -10.43 2.20 -17.02
CA GLY A 165 -10.41 3.65 -16.87
C GLY A 165 -9.53 4.16 -15.72
N ILE A 166 -8.83 3.28 -15.02
CA ILE A 166 -7.89 3.62 -13.95
C ILE A 166 -6.48 3.17 -14.31
N ASP A 167 -5.52 4.07 -14.25
CA ASP A 167 -4.10 3.79 -14.38
C ASP A 167 -3.59 3.18 -13.05
N GLY A 168 -3.40 1.87 -13.03
CA GLY A 168 -3.03 1.10 -11.85
C GLY A 168 -1.53 1.05 -11.62
N ILE A 169 -1.10 1.32 -10.39
CA ILE A 169 0.29 1.17 -9.93
C ILE A 169 0.31 0.27 -8.70
N VAL A 170 1.21 -0.69 -8.72
CA VAL A 170 1.46 -1.61 -7.60
C VAL A 170 2.87 -1.41 -7.09
N LEU A 171 3.00 -1.13 -5.80
CA LEU A 171 4.27 -1.00 -5.11
C LEU A 171 4.48 -2.24 -4.22
N ARG A 172 5.35 -3.16 -4.67
CA ARG A 172 5.77 -4.34 -3.93
C ARG A 172 6.85 -3.95 -2.93
N TYR A 173 6.45 -3.67 -1.71
CA TYR A 173 7.37 -3.26 -0.64
C TYR A 173 8.11 -4.43 -0.02
N GLY A 174 9.38 -4.22 0.31
CA GLY A 174 10.13 -5.06 1.24
C GLY A 174 9.54 -5.03 2.65
N TYR A 175 10.13 -5.81 3.57
CA TYR A 175 9.77 -5.76 5.00
C TYR A 175 10.04 -4.36 5.54
N PHE A 176 9.03 -3.78 6.17
CA PHE A 176 9.15 -2.45 6.74
C PHE A 176 9.99 -2.44 8.00
N TYR A 177 10.86 -1.44 8.12
CA TYR A 177 11.57 -1.13 9.34
C TYR A 177 11.61 0.39 9.57
N GLY A 178 11.97 0.80 10.78
CA GLY A 178 11.99 2.18 11.22
C GLY A 178 10.80 2.54 12.13
N PRO A 179 10.62 3.81 12.46
CA PRO A 179 9.65 4.24 13.46
C PRO A 179 8.21 3.79 13.15
N ASP A 180 7.49 3.36 14.18
CA ASP A 180 6.10 2.86 14.12
C ASP A 180 5.92 1.54 13.37
N THR A 181 7.00 0.80 13.10
CA THR A 181 6.96 -0.56 12.55
C THR A 181 7.35 -1.59 13.62
N TRP A 182 7.35 -2.88 13.27
CA TRP A 182 7.79 -3.92 14.22
C TRP A 182 9.30 -3.99 14.43
N TYR A 183 10.08 -3.38 13.53
CA TYR A 183 11.53 -3.50 13.50
C TYR A 183 12.20 -2.13 13.42
N ASP A 184 13.12 -1.83 14.34
CA ASP A 184 13.92 -0.59 14.27
C ASP A 184 15.03 -0.66 13.21
N GLN A 185 15.47 -1.88 12.88
CA GLN A 185 16.50 -2.18 11.89
C GLN A 185 15.97 -3.17 10.84
N PRO A 186 16.59 -3.29 9.66
CA PRO A 186 16.18 -4.24 8.64
C PRO A 186 16.10 -5.66 9.19
N PRO A 187 14.92 -6.32 9.22
CA PRO A 187 14.79 -7.66 9.80
C PRO A 187 15.39 -8.76 8.93
N LYS A 188 15.21 -8.65 7.63
CA LYS A 188 15.71 -9.54 6.57
C LYS A 188 15.46 -8.93 5.20
N SER A 189 16.16 -9.39 4.18
CA SER A 189 15.92 -8.99 2.79
C SER A 189 14.72 -9.71 2.17
N PRO A 190 13.98 -9.05 1.26
CA PRO A 190 14.09 -7.63 0.93
C PRO A 190 13.49 -6.75 2.04
N SER A 191 14.11 -5.62 2.38
CA SER A 191 13.57 -4.66 3.36
C SER A 191 13.50 -3.26 2.77
N VAL A 192 12.73 -2.38 3.41
CA VAL A 192 12.62 -0.97 3.05
C VAL A 192 12.31 -0.12 4.28
N HIS A 193 13.01 1.00 4.43
CA HIS A 193 12.68 1.95 5.49
C HIS A 193 11.30 2.57 5.24
N VAL A 194 10.52 2.73 6.31
CA VAL A 194 9.14 3.20 6.24
C VAL A 194 8.98 4.57 5.57
N ASP A 195 9.97 5.47 5.70
CA ASP A 195 9.95 6.78 5.04
C ASP A 195 10.18 6.66 3.53
N ALA A 196 11.15 5.82 3.10
CA ALA A 196 11.40 5.57 1.68
C ALA A 196 10.19 4.88 1.01
N ALA A 197 9.54 3.95 1.71
CA ALA A 197 8.31 3.32 1.24
C ALA A 197 7.16 4.35 1.06
N ALA A 198 6.98 5.24 2.03
CA ALA A 198 5.97 6.30 1.92
C ALA A 198 6.28 7.27 0.77
N HIS A 199 7.54 7.64 0.59
CA HIS A 199 7.98 8.50 -0.51
C HIS A 199 7.72 7.85 -1.87
N ALA A 200 7.96 6.53 -2.02
CA ALA A 200 7.63 5.82 -3.25
C ALA A 200 6.14 5.95 -3.64
N ALA A 201 5.22 5.87 -2.66
CA ALA A 201 3.79 6.09 -2.93
C ALA A 201 3.47 7.53 -3.37
N VAL A 202 4.21 8.51 -2.86
CA VAL A 202 4.01 9.93 -3.20
C VAL A 202 4.53 10.24 -4.61
N ILE A 203 5.71 9.77 -4.97
CA ILE A 203 6.23 9.98 -6.34
C ILE A 203 5.39 9.25 -7.39
N ALA A 204 4.80 8.10 -7.07
CA ALA A 204 3.88 7.37 -7.93
C ALA A 204 2.56 8.13 -8.24
N VAL A 205 2.26 9.21 -7.51
CA VAL A 205 1.12 10.10 -7.81
C VAL A 205 1.21 10.72 -9.19
N SER A 206 2.41 11.06 -9.64
CA SER A 206 2.65 11.76 -10.91
C SER A 206 3.49 10.97 -11.93
N THR A 207 4.12 9.88 -11.52
CA THR A 207 5.06 9.11 -12.36
C THR A 207 4.75 7.62 -12.35
N GLY A 208 5.27 6.90 -13.35
CA GLY A 208 5.22 5.46 -13.44
C GLY A 208 3.88 4.87 -13.89
N GLY A 209 3.85 3.54 -14.01
CA GLY A 209 2.71 2.70 -14.35
C GLY A 209 3.07 1.22 -14.17
N GLY A 210 2.11 0.37 -13.82
CA GLY A 210 2.33 -1.07 -13.63
C GLY A 210 2.93 -1.42 -12.26
N VAL A 211 3.89 -2.33 -12.21
CA VAL A 211 4.41 -2.94 -10.97
C VAL A 211 5.84 -2.51 -10.70
N TYR A 212 6.15 -2.22 -9.44
CA TYR A 212 7.49 -1.85 -8.97
C TYR A 212 7.87 -2.59 -7.69
N ASN A 213 9.03 -3.21 -7.67
CA ASN A 213 9.68 -3.64 -6.43
C ASN A 213 10.28 -2.42 -5.73
N VAL A 214 9.90 -2.21 -4.48
CA VAL A 214 10.32 -1.07 -3.64
C VAL A 214 11.02 -1.62 -2.41
N ALA A 215 12.32 -1.81 -2.54
CA ALA A 215 13.19 -2.35 -1.51
C ALA A 215 14.57 -1.70 -1.60
N GLU A 216 15.31 -1.78 -0.50
CA GLU A 216 16.75 -1.49 -0.50
C GLU A 216 17.51 -2.50 -1.34
N ASP A 217 18.73 -2.14 -1.75
CA ASP A 217 19.55 -3.03 -2.57
C ASP A 217 19.84 -4.34 -1.84
N CYS A 218 19.52 -5.44 -2.49
CA CYS A 218 19.71 -6.79 -1.98
C CYS A 218 19.82 -7.80 -3.12
N GLU A 219 20.19 -9.05 -2.80
CA GLU A 219 20.38 -10.13 -3.77
C GLU A 219 19.07 -10.86 -4.12
N ILE A 220 17.95 -10.53 -3.46
CA ILE A 220 16.69 -11.28 -3.58
C ILE A 220 15.75 -10.64 -4.61
N VAL A 221 15.58 -9.30 -4.57
CA VAL A 221 14.74 -8.58 -5.51
C VAL A 221 15.45 -7.35 -6.06
N SER A 222 15.24 -7.04 -7.33
CA SER A 222 15.75 -5.84 -7.98
C SER A 222 14.73 -4.71 -7.86
N SER A 223 15.17 -3.54 -7.38
CA SER A 223 14.41 -2.28 -7.40
C SER A 223 14.87 -1.35 -8.53
N ALA A 224 15.60 -1.87 -9.51
CA ALA A 224 16.16 -1.07 -10.60
C ALA A 224 15.08 -0.36 -11.43
N ARG A 225 13.91 -1.01 -11.64
CA ARG A 225 12.78 -0.41 -12.33
C ARG A 225 12.22 0.79 -11.54
N ALA A 226 11.98 0.63 -10.24
CA ALA A 226 11.50 1.72 -9.39
C ALA A 226 12.48 2.90 -9.34
N LYS A 227 13.79 2.64 -9.23
CA LYS A 227 14.82 3.69 -9.25
C LYS A 227 14.82 4.45 -10.58
N ARG A 228 14.76 3.75 -11.71
CA ARG A 228 14.83 4.35 -13.05
C ARG A 228 13.55 5.10 -13.43
N GLU A 229 12.38 4.53 -13.16
CA GLU A 229 11.11 5.02 -13.71
C GLU A 229 10.31 5.88 -12.72
N LEU A 230 10.41 5.60 -11.41
CA LEU A 230 9.79 6.44 -10.39
C LEU A 230 10.76 7.48 -9.83
N GLY A 231 12.07 7.25 -9.89
CA GLY A 231 13.05 8.03 -9.12
C GLY A 231 13.07 7.60 -7.64
N PHE A 232 12.75 6.32 -7.36
CA PHE A 232 12.79 5.79 -6.00
C PHE A 232 14.19 5.87 -5.41
N ASP A 233 14.29 6.53 -4.24
CA ASP A 233 15.50 6.58 -3.42
C ASP A 233 15.33 5.74 -2.16
N PRO A 234 16.00 4.58 -2.04
CA PRO A 234 15.93 3.75 -0.82
C PRO A 234 16.55 4.43 0.41
N ALA A 235 17.41 5.42 0.22
CA ALA A 235 18.02 6.18 1.31
C ALA A 235 17.16 7.36 1.80
N PHE A 236 16.01 7.63 1.16
CA PHE A 236 15.13 8.73 1.58
C PHE A 236 14.70 8.59 3.04
N ARG A 237 14.85 9.67 3.80
CA ARG A 237 14.37 9.82 5.17
C ARG A 237 13.65 11.16 5.32
N MET A 238 12.54 11.15 6.03
CA MET A 238 11.82 12.39 6.34
C MET A 238 12.63 13.22 7.32
N SER A 239 12.73 14.53 7.09
CA SER A 239 13.29 15.45 8.08
C SER A 239 12.43 15.42 9.35
N ARG A 240 13.08 15.32 10.50
CA ARG A 240 12.43 15.33 11.81
C ARG A 240 11.94 16.73 12.16
#